data_0f24c2e332101af7934f1e6570641dee
#
_entry.id   0f24c2e332101af7934f1e6570641dee
#
_cell.length_a   1.000
_cell.length_b   1.000
_cell.length_c   1.000
_cell.angle_alpha   90.00
_cell.angle_beta   90.00
_cell.angle_gamma   90.00
#
_symmetry.space_group_name_H-M   'P 1'
#
loop_
_entity.id
_entity.type
_entity.pdbx_description
1 polymer ?
#
loop_
_entity_poly.entity_id
_entity_poly.type
_entity_poly.pdbx_seq_one_letter_code
_entity_poly.pdbx_strand_id
1 'polypeptide(L)'
;PAVASHFAVDSKNAHQLFKKLKAKTDEQDCPNLYEARFFEEDRVSVYPLNVEQVVVQVPCWRGAYNEGLGYWVMDKALQKIQQQVTTSGSSFSEAQIFSEQKGRGIADCGIRSEWAWNGKAFVLSYQAQSQQCKGFAGGAWNLPTYVAIVARTD
;
A
#
# COMPACT_ATOMS: atom_id res chain seq x y z
N PRO A 1 -8.25 -18.58 -10.43
CA PRO A 1 -7.12 -17.74 -10.02
C PRO A 1 -6.72 -18.09 -8.60
N ALA A 2 -5.43 -18.36 -8.42
CA ALA A 2 -4.92 -18.66 -7.10
C ALA A 2 -5.11 -17.44 -6.20
N VAL A 3 -5.83 -17.61 -5.10
CA VAL A 3 -5.89 -16.60 -4.06
C VAL A 3 -4.45 -16.42 -3.56
N ALA A 4 -3.95 -15.21 -3.62
CA ALA A 4 -2.62 -14.92 -3.13
C ALA A 4 -2.56 -15.33 -1.65
N SER A 5 -1.85 -16.40 -1.38
CA SER A 5 -1.68 -16.87 -0.02
C SER A 5 -0.73 -15.93 0.70
N HIS A 6 -1.20 -15.39 1.78
CA HIS A 6 -0.42 -14.56 2.67
C HIS A 6 0.55 -15.45 3.47
N PHE A 7 1.80 -15.04 3.55
CA PHE A 7 2.79 -15.75 4.35
C PHE A 7 2.82 -15.19 5.77
N ALA A 8 2.85 -16.08 6.75
CA ALA A 8 3.16 -15.68 8.12
C ALA A 8 4.66 -15.36 8.24
N VAL A 9 4.97 -14.26 8.87
CA VAL A 9 6.36 -13.86 9.17
C VAL A 9 6.57 -14.06 10.66
N ASP A 10 7.58 -14.85 11.04
CA ASP A 10 7.88 -15.06 12.46
C ASP A 10 8.44 -13.78 13.12
N SER A 11 8.40 -13.72 14.45
CA SER A 11 8.79 -12.52 15.22
C SER A 11 10.19 -12.03 14.91
N LYS A 12 11.15 -12.94 14.72
CA LYS A 12 12.53 -12.56 14.41
C LYS A 12 12.66 -11.91 13.04
N ASN A 13 12.01 -12.51 12.04
CA ASN A 13 12.01 -11.99 10.68
C ASN A 13 11.21 -10.70 10.58
N ALA A 14 10.09 -10.59 11.29
CA ALA A 14 9.30 -9.36 11.37
C ALA A 14 10.14 -8.21 11.95
N HIS A 15 10.88 -8.45 13.01
CA HIS A 15 11.75 -7.45 13.64
C HIS A 15 12.83 -6.93 12.69
N GLN A 16 13.48 -7.83 11.97
CA GLN A 16 14.50 -7.47 10.97
C GLN A 16 13.86 -6.72 9.79
N LEU A 17 12.68 -7.15 9.36
CA LEU A 17 11.94 -6.50 8.29
C LEU A 17 11.57 -5.06 8.65
N PHE A 18 10.99 -4.83 9.83
CA PHE A 18 10.67 -3.49 10.31
C PHE A 18 11.91 -2.58 10.34
N LYS A 19 13.04 -3.11 10.77
CA LYS A 19 14.31 -2.37 10.80
C LYS A 19 14.72 -1.90 9.39
N LYS A 20 14.58 -2.77 8.40
CA LYS A 20 14.88 -2.45 6.99
C LYS A 20 13.93 -1.41 6.42
N LEU A 21 12.63 -1.57 6.66
CA LEU A 21 11.62 -0.62 6.21
C LEU A 21 11.84 0.75 6.86
N LYS A 22 12.10 0.79 8.16
CA LYS A 22 12.38 2.01 8.90
C LYS A 22 13.59 2.76 8.34
N ALA A 23 14.65 2.05 7.98
CA ALA A 23 15.87 2.65 7.46
C ALA A 23 15.67 3.34 6.10
N LYS A 24 14.62 3.00 5.37
CA LYS A 24 14.33 3.51 4.01
C LYS A 24 13.06 4.35 3.93
N THR A 25 12.35 4.55 5.04
CA THR A 25 11.06 5.24 5.04
C THR A 25 11.07 6.36 6.05
N ASP A 26 10.61 7.56 5.64
CA ASP A 26 10.52 8.70 6.55
C ASP A 26 9.44 8.49 7.61
N GLU A 27 9.70 8.99 8.80
CA GLU A 27 8.76 8.92 9.93
C GLU A 27 7.41 9.58 9.59
N GLN A 28 7.42 10.65 8.81
CA GLN A 28 6.19 11.33 8.40
C GLN A 28 5.32 10.46 7.49
N ASP A 29 5.93 9.60 6.68
CA ASP A 29 5.21 8.74 5.75
C ASP A 29 4.67 7.49 6.43
N CYS A 30 5.41 6.93 7.37
CA CYS A 30 5.03 5.71 8.07
C CYS A 30 5.42 5.76 9.54
N PRO A 31 4.75 6.61 10.35
CA PRO A 31 5.10 6.79 11.76
C PRO A 31 5.04 5.50 12.59
N ASN A 32 4.20 4.54 12.21
CA ASN A 32 4.10 3.28 12.95
C ASN A 32 5.40 2.48 12.95
N LEU A 33 6.25 2.63 11.93
CA LEU A 33 7.58 1.98 11.91
C LEU A 33 8.51 2.50 13.00
N TYR A 34 8.23 3.65 13.57
CA TYR A 34 9.04 4.30 14.61
C TYR A 34 8.48 4.07 16.02
N GLU A 35 7.37 3.34 16.14
CA GLU A 35 6.77 3.00 17.42
C GLU A 35 7.02 1.52 17.77
N ALA A 36 7.76 1.28 18.85
CA ALA A 36 8.17 -0.08 19.27
C ALA A 36 6.99 -1.05 19.45
N ARG A 37 5.83 -0.56 19.84
CA ARG A 37 4.63 -1.38 20.07
C ARG A 37 4.01 -1.95 18.77
N PHE A 38 4.44 -1.47 17.60
CA PHE A 38 3.96 -1.97 16.32
C PHE A 38 4.86 -3.03 15.69
N PHE A 39 5.93 -3.44 16.37
CA PHE A 39 6.83 -4.50 15.91
C PHE A 39 6.27 -5.89 16.23
N GLU A 40 5.00 -6.09 15.98
CA GLU A 40 4.33 -7.37 16.16
C GLU A 40 4.18 -8.07 14.82
N GLU A 41 4.40 -9.39 14.82
CA GLU A 41 4.39 -10.21 13.60
C GLU A 41 3.03 -10.20 12.88
N ASP A 42 1.94 -10.04 13.61
CA ASP A 42 0.58 -9.98 13.06
C ASP A 42 0.28 -8.67 12.32
N ARG A 43 1.19 -7.69 12.41
CA ARG A 43 1.06 -6.41 11.70
C ARG A 43 1.65 -6.44 10.29
N VAL A 44 2.35 -7.49 9.93
CA VAL A 44 2.98 -7.65 8.62
C VAL A 44 2.21 -8.67 7.80
N SER A 45 1.85 -8.31 6.59
CA SER A 45 1.31 -9.25 5.60
C SER A 45 2.25 -9.30 4.40
N VAL A 46 2.56 -10.51 3.95
CA VAL A 46 3.44 -10.73 2.81
C VAL A 46 2.70 -11.56 1.77
N TYR A 47 2.61 -11.02 0.56
CA TYR A 47 1.90 -11.66 -0.55
C TYR A 47 2.87 -11.96 -1.70
N PRO A 48 2.82 -13.15 -2.29
CA PRO A 48 3.68 -13.45 -3.43
C PRO A 48 3.23 -12.68 -4.68
N LEU A 49 4.20 -12.16 -5.43
CA LEU A 49 3.96 -11.52 -6.74
C LEU A 49 4.40 -12.44 -7.89
N ASN A 50 5.55 -13.08 -7.72
CA ASN A 50 6.10 -14.09 -8.63
C ASN A 50 7.07 -14.98 -7.82
N VAL A 51 7.85 -15.82 -8.51
CA VAL A 51 8.77 -16.76 -7.86
C VAL A 51 9.92 -16.09 -7.08
N GLU A 52 10.20 -14.82 -7.37
CA GLU A 52 11.35 -14.09 -6.81
C GLU A 52 10.96 -12.89 -5.96
N GLN A 53 9.73 -12.40 -6.09
CA GLN A 53 9.30 -11.13 -5.49
C GLN A 53 8.02 -11.27 -4.69
N VAL A 54 7.94 -10.47 -3.63
CA VAL A 54 6.78 -10.38 -2.75
C VAL A 54 6.39 -8.92 -2.56
N VAL A 55 5.14 -8.66 -2.20
CA VAL A 55 4.72 -7.36 -1.69
C VAL A 55 4.50 -7.47 -0.18
N VAL A 56 5.08 -6.54 0.55
CA VAL A 56 4.96 -6.43 2.01
C VAL A 56 3.97 -5.31 2.33
N GLN A 57 3.01 -5.62 3.18
CA GLN A 57 2.00 -4.68 3.66
C GLN A 57 2.17 -4.47 5.17
N VAL A 58 2.26 -3.21 5.58
CA VAL A 58 2.38 -2.83 7.00
C VAL A 58 1.47 -1.64 7.26
N PRO A 59 0.69 -1.63 8.36
CA PRO A 59 -0.04 -0.43 8.76
C PRO A 59 0.94 0.72 9.06
N CYS A 60 0.81 1.83 8.35
CA CYS A 60 1.73 2.96 8.47
C CYS A 60 1.22 4.07 9.38
N TRP A 61 -0.07 4.39 9.29
CA TRP A 61 -0.65 5.47 10.07
C TRP A 61 -2.16 5.33 10.18
N ARG A 62 -2.72 6.02 11.15
CA ARG A 62 -4.16 6.08 11.34
C ARG A 62 -4.58 7.51 11.71
N GLY A 63 -5.53 8.07 10.97
CA GLY A 63 -6.14 9.36 11.23
C GLY A 63 -7.59 9.22 11.68
N ALA A 64 -8.31 10.34 11.76
CA ALA A 64 -9.70 10.36 12.20
C ALA A 64 -10.65 9.66 11.21
N TYR A 65 -10.37 9.75 9.91
CA TYR A 65 -11.23 9.26 8.84
C TYR A 65 -10.58 8.21 7.95
N ASN A 66 -9.27 8.06 8.04
CA ASN A 66 -8.47 7.24 7.17
C ASN A 66 -7.44 6.44 7.93
N GLU A 67 -6.99 5.35 7.32
CA GLU A 67 -5.76 4.68 7.69
C GLU A 67 -4.91 4.49 6.44
N GLY A 68 -3.61 4.41 6.61
CA GLY A 68 -2.68 4.18 5.52
C GLY A 68 -1.94 2.88 5.72
N LEU A 69 -2.00 2.01 4.70
CA LEU A 69 -1.19 0.80 4.62
C LEU A 69 0.00 1.08 3.71
N GLY A 70 1.19 0.75 4.19
CA GLY A 70 2.41 0.83 3.40
C GLY A 70 2.62 -0.45 2.59
N TYR A 71 3.10 -0.29 1.36
CA TYR A 71 3.37 -1.39 0.45
C TYR A 71 4.76 -1.25 -0.14
N TRP A 72 5.55 -2.31 0.02
CA TRP A 72 6.92 -2.39 -0.52
C TRP A 72 7.08 -3.68 -1.31
N VAL A 73 7.74 -3.60 -2.45
CA VAL A 73 8.18 -4.79 -3.18
C VAL A 73 9.55 -5.18 -2.67
N MET A 74 9.71 -6.44 -2.33
CA MET A 74 10.96 -7.01 -1.83
C MET A 74 11.27 -8.32 -2.53
N ASP A 75 12.52 -8.75 -2.44
CA ASP A 75 12.88 -10.11 -2.81
C ASP A 75 12.21 -11.12 -1.86
N LYS A 76 12.06 -12.35 -2.29
CA LYS A 76 11.39 -13.41 -1.52
C LYS A 76 12.02 -13.66 -0.15
N ALA A 77 13.34 -13.44 -0.04
CA ALA A 77 14.07 -13.59 1.22
C ALA A 77 13.92 -12.41 2.18
N LEU A 78 13.18 -11.35 1.79
CA LEU A 78 12.96 -10.14 2.58
C LEU A 78 14.27 -9.41 2.94
N GLN A 79 15.23 -9.44 2.03
CA GLN A 79 16.54 -8.82 2.26
C GLN A 79 16.67 -7.45 1.61
N LYS A 80 16.11 -7.25 0.43
CA LYS A 80 16.20 -6.02 -0.35
C LYS A 80 14.86 -5.41 -0.64
N ILE A 81 14.71 -4.11 -0.34
CA ILE A 81 13.57 -3.31 -0.79
C ILE A 81 13.84 -2.91 -2.24
N GLN A 82 12.95 -3.31 -3.15
CA GLN A 82 13.05 -3.01 -4.57
C GLN A 82 12.19 -1.83 -4.99
N GLN A 83 11.08 -1.59 -4.27
CA GLN A 83 10.19 -0.48 -4.53
C GLN A 83 9.38 -0.14 -3.28
N GLN A 84 9.24 1.14 -2.99
CA GLN A 84 8.22 1.64 -2.09
C GLN A 84 7.08 2.16 -2.95
N VAL A 85 5.92 1.50 -2.91
CA VAL A 85 4.78 1.86 -3.78
C VAL A 85 4.00 3.02 -3.19
N THR A 86 3.56 2.88 -1.96
CA THR A 86 2.79 3.91 -1.25
C THR A 86 2.82 3.61 0.25
N THR A 87 2.62 4.64 1.07
CA THR A 87 2.38 4.49 2.51
C THR A 87 0.94 4.83 2.88
N SER A 88 0.10 5.09 1.88
CA SER A 88 -1.30 5.48 2.06
C SER A 88 -2.27 4.57 1.29
N GLY A 89 -1.90 3.30 1.15
CA GLY A 89 -2.77 2.31 0.54
C GLY A 89 -3.95 1.93 1.42
N SER A 90 -4.97 1.34 0.82
CA SER A 90 -6.18 0.87 1.51
C SER A 90 -6.34 -0.64 1.42
N SER A 91 -5.95 -1.25 0.31
CA SER A 91 -6.06 -2.69 0.11
C SER A 91 -5.16 -3.19 -1.02
N PHE A 92 -4.90 -4.49 -0.98
CA PHE A 92 -4.22 -5.22 -2.06
C PHE A 92 -5.06 -6.42 -2.47
N SER A 93 -5.27 -6.58 -3.76
CA SER A 93 -6.01 -7.71 -4.32
C SER A 93 -5.63 -7.92 -5.78
N GLU A 94 -5.47 -9.17 -6.20
CA GLU A 94 -5.23 -9.54 -7.61
C GLU A 94 -4.08 -8.75 -8.27
N ALA A 95 -2.96 -8.63 -7.56
CA ALA A 95 -1.77 -7.90 -8.01
C ALA A 95 -2.04 -6.41 -8.27
N GLN A 96 -2.99 -5.82 -7.55
CA GLN A 96 -3.31 -4.39 -7.58
C GLN A 96 -3.34 -3.82 -6.17
N ILE A 97 -2.82 -2.61 -6.02
CA ILE A 97 -2.91 -1.85 -4.78
C ILE A 97 -3.91 -0.72 -5.01
N PHE A 98 -4.83 -0.57 -4.06
CA PHE A 98 -5.87 0.45 -4.09
C PHE A 98 -5.65 1.41 -2.93
N SER A 99 -5.88 2.69 -3.19
CA SER A 99 -5.88 3.72 -2.16
C SER A 99 -7.12 4.58 -2.33
N GLU A 100 -7.84 4.78 -1.24
CA GLU A 100 -8.97 5.70 -1.18
C GLU A 100 -8.85 6.49 0.10
N GLN A 101 -8.48 7.77 -0.01
CA GLN A 101 -8.27 8.66 1.11
C GLN A 101 -9.32 9.77 1.11
N LYS A 102 -10.10 9.83 2.17
CA LYS A 102 -11.17 10.82 2.34
C LYS A 102 -10.59 12.15 2.79
N GLY A 103 -11.04 13.24 2.20
CA GLY A 103 -10.69 14.57 2.67
C GLY A 103 -11.38 14.96 3.96
N ARG A 104 -12.58 14.37 4.22
CA ARG A 104 -13.32 14.56 5.46
C ARG A 104 -14.33 13.42 5.69
N GLY A 105 -14.93 13.38 6.89
CA GLY A 105 -15.72 12.25 7.38
C GLY A 105 -16.91 11.82 6.55
N ILE A 106 -17.56 12.74 5.80
CA ILE A 106 -18.70 12.41 4.94
C ILE A 106 -18.27 11.87 3.56
N ALA A 107 -16.98 11.75 3.33
CA ALA A 107 -16.40 11.21 2.08
C ALA A 107 -16.85 11.94 0.80
N ASP A 108 -17.11 13.24 0.90
CA ASP A 108 -17.50 14.07 -0.25
C ASP A 108 -16.30 14.63 -1.03
N CYS A 109 -15.11 14.46 -0.52
CA CYS A 109 -13.86 14.79 -1.20
C CYS A 109 -12.76 13.80 -0.80
N GLY A 110 -11.76 13.68 -1.66
CA GLY A 110 -10.64 12.79 -1.42
C GLY A 110 -9.90 12.43 -2.69
N ILE A 111 -9.00 11.48 -2.57
CA ILE A 111 -8.17 10.97 -3.66
C ILE A 111 -8.31 9.46 -3.72
N ARG A 112 -8.48 8.95 -4.94
CA ARG A 112 -8.46 7.50 -5.23
C ARG A 112 -7.32 7.22 -6.18
N SER A 113 -6.51 6.22 -5.86
CA SER A 113 -5.39 5.80 -6.70
C SER A 113 -5.34 4.29 -6.80
N GLU A 114 -4.84 3.80 -7.93
CA GLU A 114 -4.64 2.37 -8.17
C GLU A 114 -3.28 2.14 -8.80
N TRP A 115 -2.59 1.10 -8.35
CA TRP A 115 -1.32 0.65 -8.94
C TRP A 115 -1.48 -0.80 -9.37
N ALA A 116 -0.98 -1.12 -10.55
CA ALA A 116 -0.99 -2.48 -11.10
C ALA A 116 0.43 -3.02 -11.22
N TRP A 117 0.60 -4.30 -10.92
CA TRP A 117 1.87 -5.02 -11.08
C TRP A 117 2.09 -5.35 -12.55
N ASN A 118 3.23 -4.91 -13.11
CA ASN A 118 3.55 -5.14 -14.52
C ASN A 118 4.49 -6.34 -14.76
N GLY A 119 4.78 -7.11 -13.70
CA GLY A 119 5.75 -8.20 -13.72
C GLY A 119 7.12 -7.84 -13.14
N LYS A 120 7.38 -6.54 -12.92
CA LYS A 120 8.64 -6.03 -12.34
C LYS A 120 8.42 -5.02 -11.24
N ALA A 121 7.41 -4.17 -11.36
CA ALA A 121 7.11 -3.10 -10.44
C ALA A 121 5.62 -2.77 -10.44
N PHE A 122 5.16 -2.07 -9.40
CA PHE A 122 3.83 -1.47 -9.41
C PHE A 122 3.88 -0.13 -10.15
N VAL A 123 2.92 0.08 -11.02
CA VAL A 123 2.81 1.28 -11.83
C VAL A 123 1.45 1.91 -11.57
N LEU A 124 1.43 3.23 -11.37
CA LEU A 124 0.18 3.98 -11.20
C LEU A 124 -0.66 3.80 -12.47
N SER A 125 -1.83 3.16 -12.33
CA SER A 125 -2.73 2.85 -13.44
C SER A 125 -3.98 3.73 -13.47
N TYR A 126 -4.34 4.32 -12.32
CA TYR A 126 -5.51 5.16 -12.19
C TYR A 126 -5.34 6.15 -11.05
N GLN A 127 -5.79 7.37 -11.26
CA GLN A 127 -5.92 8.36 -10.19
C GLN A 127 -7.10 9.27 -10.48
N ALA A 128 -7.94 9.47 -9.48
CA ALA A 128 -9.06 10.39 -9.53
C ALA A 128 -9.09 11.20 -8.24
N GLN A 129 -9.56 12.43 -8.36
CA GLN A 129 -9.66 13.33 -7.24
C GLN A 129 -11.05 13.98 -7.27
N SER A 130 -11.66 14.05 -6.09
CA SER A 130 -12.87 14.85 -5.91
C SER A 130 -12.48 16.32 -5.92
N GLN A 131 -13.00 17.07 -6.89
CA GLN A 131 -12.62 18.48 -7.07
C GLN A 131 -13.38 19.42 -6.15
N GLN A 132 -14.48 18.97 -5.56
CA GLN A 132 -15.35 19.84 -4.75
C GLN A 132 -15.86 19.11 -3.52
N CYS A 133 -15.49 19.61 -2.36
CA CYS A 133 -15.99 19.14 -1.07
C CYS A 133 -17.34 19.83 -0.77
N LYS A 134 -18.42 19.42 -1.43
CA LYS A 134 -19.73 20.10 -1.39
C LYS A 134 -20.75 19.47 -0.46
N GLY A 135 -20.38 18.54 0.39
CA GLY A 135 -21.29 18.03 1.41
C GLY A 135 -22.14 16.85 1.00
N PHE A 136 -21.95 16.22 -0.16
CA PHE A 136 -22.63 14.97 -0.48
C PHE A 136 -21.65 13.77 -0.44
N ALA A 137 -22.14 12.68 0.12
CA ALA A 137 -21.34 11.48 0.33
C ALA A 137 -20.79 10.92 -0.99
N GLY A 138 -19.51 10.51 -0.98
CA GLY A 138 -18.84 9.95 -2.13
C GLY A 138 -18.22 10.99 -3.07
N GLY A 139 -18.57 12.27 -2.95
CA GLY A 139 -18.01 13.34 -3.78
C GLY A 139 -18.19 13.13 -5.28
N ALA A 140 -17.41 13.86 -6.07
CA ALA A 140 -17.44 13.78 -7.54
C ALA A 140 -16.24 12.97 -8.06
N TRP A 141 -16.30 11.66 -7.92
CA TRP A 141 -15.21 10.75 -8.27
C TRP A 141 -15.01 10.49 -9.77
N ASN A 142 -15.88 11.01 -10.63
CA ASN A 142 -15.89 10.69 -12.05
C ASN A 142 -14.93 11.51 -12.91
N LEU A 143 -13.94 12.17 -12.28
CA LEU A 143 -12.94 12.98 -12.98
C LEU A 143 -11.55 12.39 -12.76
N PRO A 144 -11.18 11.34 -13.52
CA PRO A 144 -9.84 10.75 -13.37
C PRO A 144 -8.78 11.75 -13.79
N THR A 145 -7.75 11.90 -12.97
CA THR A 145 -6.57 12.74 -13.25
C THR A 145 -5.48 11.96 -13.97
N TYR A 146 -5.53 10.63 -13.87
CA TYR A 146 -4.57 9.75 -14.51
C TYR A 146 -5.19 8.38 -14.77
N VAL A 147 -5.03 7.87 -15.99
CA VAL A 147 -5.42 6.51 -16.38
C VAL A 147 -4.32 5.95 -17.28
N ALA A 148 -3.87 4.74 -17.01
CA ALA A 148 -2.89 4.07 -17.84
C ALA A 148 -3.26 2.60 -18.06
N ILE A 149 -2.94 2.10 -19.23
CA ILE A 149 -2.98 0.67 -19.51
C ILE A 149 -1.62 0.10 -19.12
N VAL A 150 -1.62 -0.84 -18.17
CA VAL A 150 -0.39 -1.46 -17.66
C VAL A 150 -0.21 -2.81 -18.33
N ALA A 151 0.85 -2.93 -19.13
CA ALA A 151 1.24 -4.18 -19.73
C ALA A 151 2.09 -5.00 -18.74
N ARG A 152 1.76 -6.28 -18.58
CA ARG A 152 2.55 -7.20 -17.76
C ARG A 152 3.68 -7.77 -18.59
N THR A 153 4.86 -7.80 -18.00
CA THR A 153 6.03 -8.48 -18.55
C THR A 153 6.29 -9.71 -17.70
N ASP A 154 5.73 -10.81 -18.09
CA ASP A 154 5.92 -12.09 -17.38
C ASP A 154 7.24 -12.76 -17.76
#